data_35297fd8c35d7674078dcca37a2d74a5
#
_entry.id   35297fd8c35d7674078dcca37a2d74a5
#
_cell.length_a   1.000
_cell.length_b   1.000
_cell.length_c   1.000
_cell.angle_alpha   90.00
_cell.angle_beta   90.00
_cell.angle_gamma   90.00
#
_symmetry.space_group_name_H-M   'P 1'
#
loop_
_entity.id
_entity.type
_entity.pdbx_description
1 polymer ?
#
loop_
_entity_poly.entity_id
_entity_poly.type
_entity_poly.pdbx_seq_one_letter_code
_entity_poly.pdbx_strand_id
1 'polypeptide(L)'
;MNKKSCLGCHQLNDEGGRIGPSLNRSSFNYKPEWLYAWISNPQNFRPNTKMPNLGLKPEEARAITSFLVSFQPEEENEEFEAPEGWKQYLSSGGDAKRGEKIFHDPEGIANCSKCHLVNGRGGTVGPDLSFAGTSRTRKFLLESILNPSVVITHGYQTVMILTKNRKFITGIKKNEDESGIDIVDKDGGNLHIPREKIKKFKIQKISTMPGNFKDLLEIQDVTDVLAYLGSLTLPAITNSDN
;
A
#
# COMPACT_ATOMS: atom_id res chain seq x y z
N MET A 1 -1.28 -20.99 13.06
CA MET A 1 -2.06 -20.25 12.04
C MET A 1 -3.35 -20.95 11.62
N ASN A 2 -3.40 -22.28 11.53
CA ASN A 2 -4.61 -22.99 11.04
C ASN A 2 -5.86 -22.80 11.90
N LYS A 3 -5.75 -22.62 13.22
CA LYS A 3 -6.93 -22.45 14.12
C LYS A 3 -7.70 -21.13 13.92
N LYS A 4 -7.10 -20.10 13.34
CA LYS A 4 -7.74 -18.78 13.12
C LYS A 4 -8.00 -18.49 11.64
N SER A 5 -7.91 -19.51 10.78
CA SER A 5 -8.30 -19.45 9.34
C SER A 5 -7.59 -18.34 8.50
N CYS A 6 -6.40 -17.88 8.92
CA CYS A 6 -5.64 -16.87 8.15
C CYS A 6 -5.46 -17.29 6.68
N LEU A 7 -5.13 -18.58 6.46
CA LEU A 7 -4.93 -19.14 5.11
C LEU A 7 -6.24 -19.32 4.33
N GLY A 8 -7.40 -19.11 4.93
CA GLY A 8 -8.66 -19.04 4.17
C GLY A 8 -8.70 -17.83 3.22
N CYS A 9 -8.03 -16.74 3.60
CA CYS A 9 -7.98 -15.50 2.82
C CYS A 9 -6.59 -15.19 2.28
N HIS A 10 -5.53 -15.53 3.01
CA HIS A 10 -4.15 -15.19 2.68
C HIS A 10 -3.39 -16.39 2.12
N GLN A 11 -2.44 -16.10 1.25
CA GLN A 11 -1.51 -17.09 0.72
C GLN A 11 -0.19 -17.01 1.50
N LEU A 12 0.36 -18.19 1.83
CA LEU A 12 1.70 -18.35 2.40
C LEU A 12 2.39 -19.55 1.70
N ASN A 13 3.57 -19.34 1.13
CA ASN A 13 4.33 -20.34 0.37
C ASN A 13 3.47 -21.02 -0.72
N ASP A 14 2.74 -20.21 -1.49
CA ASP A 14 1.84 -20.63 -2.55
C ASP A 14 0.60 -21.45 -2.11
N GLU A 15 0.43 -21.67 -0.81
CA GLU A 15 -0.75 -22.31 -0.23
C GLU A 15 -1.71 -21.28 0.37
N GLY A 16 -3.01 -21.54 0.25
CA GLY A 16 -4.07 -20.71 0.85
C GLY A 16 -4.82 -19.81 -0.12
N GLY A 17 -5.69 -18.95 0.43
CA GLY A 17 -6.57 -18.06 -0.30
C GLY A 17 -5.85 -16.85 -0.91
N ARG A 18 -6.52 -16.20 -1.88
CA ARG A 18 -6.00 -15.02 -2.59
C ARG A 18 -6.88 -13.78 -2.42
N ILE A 19 -7.77 -13.78 -1.43
CA ILE A 19 -8.63 -12.65 -1.10
C ILE A 19 -7.82 -11.54 -0.44
N GLY A 20 -6.97 -11.92 0.51
CA GLY A 20 -6.01 -11.04 1.18
C GLY A 20 -4.65 -11.02 0.49
N PRO A 21 -3.74 -10.10 0.88
CA PRO A 21 -2.37 -10.09 0.38
C PRO A 21 -1.63 -11.39 0.73
N SER A 22 -0.68 -11.77 -0.13
CA SER A 22 0.27 -12.83 0.21
C SER A 22 1.05 -12.45 1.47
N LEU A 23 1.26 -13.41 2.35
CA LEU A 23 2.07 -13.26 3.56
C LEU A 23 3.53 -13.62 3.35
N ASN A 24 3.92 -13.88 2.10
CA ASN A 24 5.30 -14.16 1.75
C ASN A 24 6.18 -12.90 1.89
N ARG A 25 7.47 -13.12 2.12
CA ARG A 25 8.51 -12.12 2.35
C ARG A 25 8.46 -10.90 1.41
N SER A 26 8.29 -11.14 0.10
CA SER A 26 8.31 -10.10 -0.93
C SER A 26 7.14 -9.10 -0.87
N SER A 27 6.06 -9.43 -0.11
CA SER A 27 4.86 -8.60 -0.01
C SER A 27 4.76 -7.85 1.32
N PHE A 28 5.71 -8.07 2.24
CA PHE A 28 5.61 -7.67 3.64
C PHE A 28 6.76 -6.74 4.06
N ASN A 29 6.58 -5.44 3.86
CA ASN A 29 7.49 -4.40 4.35
C ASN A 29 6.77 -3.50 5.37
N TYR A 30 6.15 -4.14 6.38
CA TYR A 30 5.47 -3.43 7.45
C TYR A 30 6.28 -3.45 8.75
N LYS A 31 6.24 -2.34 9.49
CA LYS A 31 6.82 -2.28 10.83
C LYS A 31 6.10 -3.23 11.79
N PRO A 32 6.81 -3.89 12.73
CA PRO A 32 6.22 -4.84 13.67
C PRO A 32 5.07 -4.27 14.47
N GLU A 33 5.19 -3.02 14.93
CA GLU A 33 4.17 -2.33 15.72
C GLU A 33 2.87 -2.15 14.94
N TRP A 34 2.99 -1.82 13.64
CA TRP A 34 1.84 -1.75 12.76
C TRP A 34 1.19 -3.11 12.53
N LEU A 35 2.00 -4.15 12.29
CA LEU A 35 1.46 -5.51 12.10
C LEU A 35 0.69 -5.97 13.33
N TYR A 36 1.24 -5.76 14.53
CA TYR A 36 0.58 -6.08 15.77
C TYR A 36 -0.76 -5.34 15.91
N ALA A 37 -0.75 -4.03 15.72
CA ALA A 37 -1.95 -3.20 15.83
C ALA A 37 -3.01 -3.60 14.79
N TRP A 38 -2.60 -3.79 13.54
CA TRP A 38 -3.48 -4.23 12.46
C TRP A 38 -4.10 -5.60 12.70
N ILE A 39 -3.30 -6.60 13.12
CA ILE A 39 -3.77 -7.96 13.36
C ILE A 39 -4.72 -8.01 14.56
N SER A 40 -4.47 -7.15 15.56
CA SER A 40 -5.30 -7.07 16.76
C SER A 40 -6.71 -6.53 16.45
N ASN A 41 -6.82 -5.46 15.67
CA ASN A 41 -8.11 -4.91 15.25
C ASN A 41 -7.98 -4.10 13.93
N PRO A 42 -8.16 -4.73 12.77
CA PRO A 42 -8.01 -4.06 11.48
C PRO A 42 -9.02 -2.93 11.24
N GLN A 43 -10.24 -3.04 11.81
CA GLN A 43 -11.31 -2.06 11.63
C GLN A 43 -11.00 -0.72 12.30
N ASN A 44 -10.15 -0.69 13.34
CA ASN A 44 -9.69 0.57 13.94
C ASN A 44 -8.94 1.47 12.96
N PHE A 45 -8.34 0.89 11.94
CA PHE A 45 -7.53 1.62 10.94
C PHE A 45 -8.25 1.77 9.61
N ARG A 46 -9.04 0.77 9.25
CA ARG A 46 -9.85 0.76 8.02
C ARG A 46 -11.20 0.13 8.31
N PRO A 47 -12.23 0.92 8.66
CA PRO A 47 -13.54 0.41 9.05
C PRO A 47 -14.17 -0.53 8.02
N ASN A 48 -13.90 -0.31 6.73
CA ASN A 48 -14.44 -1.10 5.62
C ASN A 48 -13.48 -2.19 5.11
N THR A 49 -12.45 -2.56 5.88
CA THR A 49 -11.55 -3.64 5.47
C THR A 49 -12.28 -4.98 5.43
N LYS A 50 -11.93 -5.81 4.42
CA LYS A 50 -12.43 -7.19 4.34
C LYS A 50 -11.78 -8.13 5.36
N MET A 51 -10.67 -7.74 5.98
CA MET A 51 -10.03 -8.51 7.04
C MET A 51 -10.87 -8.40 8.32
N PRO A 52 -11.45 -9.51 8.82
CA PRO A 52 -12.26 -9.46 10.03
C PRO A 52 -11.41 -9.28 11.29
N ASN A 53 -12.01 -8.75 12.35
CA ASN A 53 -11.43 -8.86 13.68
C ASN A 53 -11.53 -10.32 14.12
N LEU A 54 -10.39 -10.96 14.36
CA LEU A 54 -10.28 -12.38 14.71
C LEU A 54 -10.40 -12.64 16.22
N GLY A 55 -10.58 -11.59 17.04
CA GLY A 55 -10.65 -11.71 18.49
C GLY A 55 -9.40 -12.37 19.09
N LEU A 56 -8.23 -11.98 18.59
CA LEU A 56 -6.96 -12.54 19.07
C LEU A 56 -6.64 -12.03 20.48
N LYS A 57 -6.16 -12.92 21.33
CA LYS A 57 -5.54 -12.50 22.59
C LYS A 57 -4.21 -11.79 22.32
N PRO A 58 -3.76 -10.89 23.21
CA PRO A 58 -2.52 -10.15 23.01
C PRO A 58 -1.29 -11.03 22.74
N GLU A 59 -1.18 -12.17 23.41
CA GLU A 59 -0.10 -13.15 23.21
C GLU A 59 -0.17 -13.83 21.83
N GLU A 60 -1.38 -14.13 21.32
CA GLU A 60 -1.57 -14.69 19.98
C GLU A 60 -1.19 -13.68 18.91
N ALA A 61 -1.63 -12.42 19.06
CA ALA A 61 -1.29 -11.34 18.14
C ALA A 61 0.23 -11.11 18.10
N ARG A 62 0.91 -11.10 19.27
CA ARG A 62 2.38 -10.98 19.32
C ARG A 62 3.07 -12.14 18.62
N ALA A 63 2.66 -13.38 18.89
CA ALA A 63 3.25 -14.56 18.25
C ALA A 63 3.08 -14.55 16.72
N ILE A 64 1.90 -14.16 16.22
CA ILE A 64 1.63 -14.04 14.79
C ILE A 64 2.49 -12.92 14.19
N THR A 65 2.60 -11.78 14.86
CA THR A 65 3.45 -10.66 14.41
C THR A 65 4.90 -11.09 14.29
N SER A 66 5.47 -11.71 15.33
CA SER A 66 6.85 -12.21 15.31
C SER A 66 7.08 -13.22 14.17
N PHE A 67 6.12 -14.12 13.94
CA PHE A 67 6.18 -15.06 12.84
C PHE A 67 6.18 -14.35 11.48
N LEU A 68 5.32 -13.35 11.26
CA LEU A 68 5.27 -12.61 10.00
C LEU A 68 6.53 -11.75 9.80
N VAL A 69 7.05 -11.15 10.84
CA VAL A 69 8.30 -10.38 10.80
C VAL A 69 9.48 -11.27 10.40
N SER A 70 9.50 -12.54 10.82
CA SER A 70 10.58 -13.46 10.42
C SER A 70 10.63 -13.76 8.90
N PHE A 71 9.59 -13.42 8.15
CA PHE A 71 9.58 -13.49 6.69
C PHE A 71 10.00 -12.18 6.02
N GLN A 72 10.16 -11.10 6.79
CA GLN A 72 10.63 -9.84 6.21
C GLN A 72 12.12 -9.99 5.85
N PRO A 73 12.59 -9.36 4.75
CA PRO A 73 14.03 -9.27 4.50
C PRO A 73 14.68 -8.60 5.71
N GLU A 74 15.80 -9.13 6.17
CA GLU A 74 16.72 -8.33 6.97
C GLU A 74 17.06 -7.08 6.14
N GLU A 75 17.09 -5.90 6.76
CA GLU A 75 17.18 -4.60 6.06
C GLU A 75 18.38 -4.48 5.10
N GLU A 76 19.30 -5.45 5.13
CA GLU A 76 20.56 -5.44 4.41
C GLU A 76 20.56 -6.23 3.07
N ASN A 77 19.52 -7.00 2.72
CA ASN A 77 19.62 -8.00 1.67
C ASN A 77 18.82 -7.80 0.38
N GLU A 78 18.05 -6.72 0.22
CA GLU A 78 17.58 -6.30 -1.09
C GLU A 78 18.02 -4.86 -1.32
N GLU A 79 19.02 -4.72 -2.16
CA GLU A 79 19.66 -3.46 -2.51
C GLU A 79 18.70 -2.55 -3.28
N PHE A 80 17.83 -1.82 -2.54
CA PHE A 80 17.44 -0.54 -3.07
C PHE A 80 18.67 0.35 -3.01
N GLU A 81 19.38 0.44 -4.12
CA GLU A 81 20.36 1.49 -4.30
C GLU A 81 19.64 2.80 -4.59
N ALA A 82 19.53 3.64 -3.56
CA ALA A 82 19.11 5.01 -3.80
C ALA A 82 20.09 5.66 -4.80
N PRO A 83 19.59 6.44 -5.77
CA PRO A 83 20.45 7.18 -6.68
C PRO A 83 21.52 7.97 -5.94
N GLU A 84 22.66 8.22 -6.60
CA GLU A 84 23.72 9.01 -6.02
C GLU A 84 23.21 10.36 -5.51
N GLY A 85 23.58 10.73 -4.27
CA GLY A 85 23.06 11.92 -3.59
C GLY A 85 21.78 11.71 -2.77
N TRP A 86 21.04 10.62 -2.95
CA TRP A 86 19.80 10.36 -2.19
C TRP A 86 20.04 9.58 -0.90
N LYS A 87 21.17 8.85 -0.80
CA LYS A 87 21.48 7.99 0.38
C LYS A 87 21.49 8.76 1.70
N GLN A 88 21.97 9.99 1.70
CA GLN A 88 22.02 10.83 2.90
C GLN A 88 20.63 11.21 3.46
N TYR A 89 19.58 11.13 2.66
CA TYR A 89 18.21 11.48 3.06
C TYR A 89 17.39 10.27 3.50
N LEU A 90 17.97 9.06 3.46
CA LEU A 90 17.27 7.83 3.84
C LEU A 90 16.97 7.77 5.34
N SER A 91 17.87 8.23 6.18
CA SER A 91 17.76 8.09 7.63
C SER A 91 16.93 9.19 8.28
N SER A 92 17.06 10.43 7.82
CA SER A 92 16.43 11.61 8.45
C SER A 92 16.36 12.80 7.51
N GLY A 93 15.81 13.89 8.01
CA GLY A 93 15.74 15.18 7.31
C GLY A 93 14.40 15.46 6.65
N GLY A 94 14.26 16.69 6.15
CA GLY A 94 13.07 17.22 5.51
C GLY A 94 12.17 18.03 6.46
N ASP A 95 11.39 18.93 5.85
CA ASP A 95 10.35 19.74 6.51
C ASP A 95 8.97 19.11 6.24
N ALA A 96 8.38 18.51 7.27
CA ALA A 96 7.07 17.86 7.15
C ALA A 96 5.94 18.81 6.73
N LYS A 97 5.99 20.10 7.15
CA LYS A 97 4.98 21.09 6.77
C LYS A 97 5.09 21.46 5.29
N ARG A 98 6.32 21.60 4.80
CA ARG A 98 6.57 21.83 3.36
C ARG A 98 6.17 20.58 2.56
N GLY A 99 6.50 19.39 3.06
CA GLY A 99 6.11 18.12 2.46
C GLY A 99 4.59 17.92 2.37
N GLU A 100 3.83 18.34 3.40
CA GLU A 100 2.37 18.35 3.38
C GLU A 100 1.83 19.24 2.25
N LYS A 101 2.39 20.44 2.09
CA LYS A 101 2.00 21.34 1.00
C LYS A 101 2.27 20.73 -0.37
N ILE A 102 3.46 20.17 -0.58
CA ILE A 102 3.84 19.50 -1.84
C ILE A 102 2.90 18.31 -2.13
N PHE A 103 2.60 17.52 -1.11
CA PHE A 103 1.73 16.34 -1.23
C PHE A 103 0.31 16.70 -1.66
N HIS A 104 -0.24 17.81 -1.13
CA HIS A 104 -1.63 18.23 -1.33
C HIS A 104 -1.80 19.34 -2.36
N ASP A 105 -0.75 19.81 -3.02
CA ASP A 105 -0.83 20.84 -4.05
C ASP A 105 -1.50 20.29 -5.33
N PRO A 106 -2.72 20.74 -5.67
CA PRO A 106 -3.43 20.22 -6.84
C PRO A 106 -2.81 20.69 -8.16
N GLU A 107 -2.08 21.80 -8.16
CA GLU A 107 -1.39 22.36 -9.32
C GLU A 107 0.09 21.96 -9.37
N GLY A 108 0.58 21.32 -8.30
CA GLY A 108 1.96 20.90 -8.18
C GLY A 108 2.27 19.67 -9.03
N ILE A 109 3.53 19.54 -9.42
CA ILE A 109 4.03 18.40 -10.22
C ILE A 109 3.80 17.07 -9.49
N ALA A 110 3.97 17.05 -8.17
CA ALA A 110 3.82 15.84 -7.37
C ALA A 110 2.36 15.39 -7.26
N ASN A 111 1.46 16.34 -6.90
CA ASN A 111 0.01 16.12 -6.72
C ASN A 111 -0.35 14.73 -6.17
N CYS A 112 0.33 14.31 -5.08
CA CYS A 112 0.20 12.96 -4.52
C CYS A 112 -1.24 12.69 -4.05
N SER A 113 -1.89 13.73 -3.50
CA SER A 113 -3.26 13.66 -3.00
C SER A 113 -4.31 13.45 -4.09
N LYS A 114 -3.98 13.62 -5.38
CA LYS A 114 -4.87 13.22 -6.48
C LYS A 114 -5.22 11.73 -6.38
N CYS A 115 -4.25 10.91 -5.98
CA CYS A 115 -4.39 9.47 -5.93
C CYS A 115 -4.45 8.91 -4.51
N HIS A 116 -3.75 9.51 -3.55
CA HIS A 116 -3.60 8.99 -2.19
C HIS A 116 -4.46 9.74 -1.18
N LEU A 117 -5.12 8.96 -0.33
CA LEU A 117 -5.85 9.45 0.83
C LEU A 117 -4.91 9.63 2.02
N VAL A 118 -5.04 10.76 2.74
CA VAL A 118 -4.43 10.99 4.05
C VAL A 118 -5.48 11.62 4.95
N ASN A 119 -5.82 11.00 6.06
CA ASN A 119 -6.79 11.49 7.06
C ASN A 119 -8.12 11.95 6.44
N GLY A 120 -8.64 11.19 5.49
CA GLY A 120 -9.90 11.47 4.82
C GLY A 120 -9.83 12.51 3.68
N ARG A 121 -8.64 13.10 3.40
CA ARG A 121 -8.42 14.06 2.32
C ARG A 121 -7.59 13.44 1.20
N GLY A 122 -8.10 13.48 -0.03
CA GLY A 122 -7.41 12.98 -1.23
C GLY A 122 -8.19 11.91 -1.98
N GLY A 123 -7.54 11.31 -2.97
CA GLY A 123 -8.10 10.29 -3.85
C GLY A 123 -7.95 8.86 -3.31
N THR A 124 -8.65 7.92 -3.96
CA THR A 124 -8.66 6.49 -3.59
C THR A 124 -8.07 5.58 -4.66
N VAL A 125 -7.46 6.18 -5.68
CA VAL A 125 -6.76 5.45 -6.77
C VAL A 125 -5.52 4.75 -6.22
N GLY A 126 -4.78 5.42 -5.31
CA GLY A 126 -3.65 4.86 -4.58
C GLY A 126 -4.03 4.38 -3.17
N PRO A 127 -3.10 3.67 -2.48
CA PRO A 127 -3.27 3.29 -1.08
C PRO A 127 -3.50 4.49 -0.17
N ASP A 128 -4.30 4.28 0.88
CA ASP A 128 -4.42 5.20 2.00
C ASP A 128 -3.09 5.26 2.77
N LEU A 129 -2.54 6.47 2.93
CA LEU A 129 -1.26 6.75 3.57
C LEU A 129 -1.39 7.36 4.97
N SER A 130 -2.60 7.43 5.53
CA SER A 130 -2.87 8.06 6.85
C SER A 130 -1.98 7.54 7.98
N PHE A 131 -1.42 6.35 7.83
CA PHE A 131 -0.53 5.71 8.81
C PHE A 131 0.82 5.32 8.19
N ALA A 132 1.28 6.05 7.17
CA ALA A 132 2.50 5.71 6.45
C ALA A 132 3.73 5.66 7.37
N GLY A 133 3.87 6.64 8.27
CA GLY A 133 4.99 6.72 9.20
C GLY A 133 5.03 5.60 10.25
N THR A 134 3.87 5.10 10.69
CA THR A 134 3.82 3.93 11.58
C THR A 134 3.98 2.63 10.81
N SER A 135 3.42 2.53 9.59
CA SER A 135 3.34 1.26 8.88
C SER A 135 4.57 0.93 8.05
N ARG A 136 5.35 1.92 7.62
CA ARG A 136 6.45 1.73 6.65
C ARG A 136 7.75 2.37 7.11
N THR A 137 8.87 1.80 6.65
CA THR A 137 10.19 2.45 6.83
C THR A 137 10.35 3.60 5.83
N ARG A 138 11.21 4.56 6.18
CA ARG A 138 11.54 5.67 5.29
C ARG A 138 12.17 5.19 3.96
N LYS A 139 13.02 4.16 4.03
CA LYS A 139 13.62 3.49 2.86
C LYS A 139 12.53 2.97 1.93
N PHE A 140 11.54 2.22 2.45
CA PHE A 140 10.43 1.71 1.67
C PHE A 140 9.59 2.81 1.02
N LEU A 141 9.33 3.91 1.75
CA LEU A 141 8.59 5.04 1.21
C LEU A 141 9.36 5.73 0.08
N LEU A 142 10.68 5.92 0.24
CA LEU A 142 11.52 6.47 -0.81
C LEU A 142 11.53 5.57 -2.06
N GLU A 143 11.77 4.28 -1.88
CA GLU A 143 11.74 3.31 -2.99
C GLU A 143 10.40 3.33 -3.71
N SER A 144 9.29 3.40 -2.97
CA SER A 144 7.94 3.45 -3.55
C SER A 144 7.72 4.72 -4.40
N ILE A 145 8.33 5.84 -4.05
CA ILE A 145 8.27 7.08 -4.84
C ILE A 145 9.13 6.97 -6.10
N LEU A 146 10.33 6.42 -5.98
CA LEU A 146 11.30 6.38 -7.09
C LEU A 146 11.08 5.19 -8.03
N ASN A 147 10.65 4.05 -7.49
CA ASN A 147 10.47 2.78 -8.21
C ASN A 147 9.12 2.12 -7.88
N PRO A 148 7.97 2.77 -8.17
CA PRO A 148 6.66 2.35 -7.67
C PRO A 148 6.18 0.99 -8.21
N SER A 149 6.85 0.43 -9.20
CA SER A 149 6.51 -0.87 -9.79
C SER A 149 7.21 -2.06 -9.10
N VAL A 150 8.18 -1.82 -8.22
CA VAL A 150 8.92 -2.89 -7.52
C VAL A 150 8.00 -3.61 -6.54
N VAL A 151 7.25 -2.83 -5.73
CA VAL A 151 6.26 -3.39 -4.80
C VAL A 151 4.92 -2.69 -4.97
N ILE A 152 3.97 -3.37 -5.61
CA ILE A 152 2.61 -2.86 -5.77
C ILE A 152 1.74 -3.42 -4.65
N THR A 153 1.16 -2.52 -3.85
CA THR A 153 0.26 -2.89 -2.74
C THR A 153 -0.91 -3.75 -3.25
N HIS A 154 -1.22 -4.83 -2.54
CA HIS A 154 -2.37 -5.69 -2.87
C HIS A 154 -3.67 -4.88 -2.95
N GLY A 155 -4.50 -5.17 -3.96
CA GLY A 155 -5.71 -4.40 -4.25
C GLY A 155 -5.48 -3.10 -5.04
N TYR A 156 -4.21 -2.82 -5.42
CA TYR A 156 -3.83 -1.69 -6.26
C TYR A 156 -3.09 -2.11 -7.53
N GLN A 157 -3.11 -3.41 -7.84
CA GLN A 157 -2.54 -3.92 -9.10
C GLN A 157 -3.36 -3.41 -10.28
N THR A 158 -2.66 -2.92 -11.27
CA THR A 158 -3.25 -2.55 -12.55
C THR A 158 -3.68 -3.81 -13.30
N VAL A 159 -4.89 -3.77 -13.88
CA VAL A 159 -5.35 -4.79 -14.83
C VAL A 159 -5.56 -4.17 -16.19
N MET A 160 -5.28 -4.94 -17.23
CA MET A 160 -5.65 -4.66 -18.59
C MET A 160 -6.70 -5.68 -19.04
N ILE A 161 -7.88 -5.20 -19.41
CA ILE A 161 -9.01 -5.99 -19.85
C ILE A 161 -9.19 -5.80 -21.36
N LEU A 162 -9.13 -6.88 -22.11
CA LEU A 162 -9.54 -6.92 -23.50
C LEU A 162 -11.00 -7.35 -23.57
N THR A 163 -11.86 -6.50 -24.11
CA THR A 163 -13.27 -6.80 -24.31
C THR A 163 -13.52 -7.58 -25.59
N LYS A 164 -14.69 -8.25 -25.72
CA LYS A 164 -15.08 -8.99 -26.94
C LYS A 164 -15.18 -8.09 -28.17
N ASN A 165 -15.51 -6.81 -27.99
CA ASN A 165 -15.53 -5.81 -29.05
C ASN A 165 -14.15 -5.17 -29.32
N ARG A 166 -13.05 -5.83 -28.87
CA ARG A 166 -11.65 -5.44 -29.10
C ARG A 166 -11.21 -4.11 -28.46
N LYS A 167 -11.92 -3.61 -27.48
CA LYS A 167 -11.47 -2.44 -26.70
C LYS A 167 -10.58 -2.89 -25.56
N PHE A 168 -9.52 -2.12 -25.28
CA PHE A 168 -8.72 -2.25 -24.07
C PHE A 168 -9.23 -1.29 -23.01
N ILE A 169 -9.40 -1.81 -21.79
CA ILE A 169 -9.75 -1.04 -20.61
C ILE A 169 -8.68 -1.33 -19.58
N THR A 170 -8.16 -0.28 -18.95
CA THR A 170 -7.09 -0.39 -17.94
C THR A 170 -7.54 0.33 -16.67
N GLY A 171 -7.26 -0.25 -15.53
CA GLY A 171 -7.58 0.33 -14.23
C GLY A 171 -7.07 -0.52 -13.09
N ILE A 172 -7.34 -0.09 -11.87
CA ILE A 172 -7.02 -0.84 -10.65
C ILE A 172 -8.18 -1.76 -10.32
N LYS A 173 -7.92 -3.05 -10.26
CA LYS A 173 -8.94 -4.05 -9.91
C LYS A 173 -9.34 -3.90 -8.43
N LYS A 174 -10.62 -3.63 -8.19
CA LYS A 174 -11.19 -3.53 -6.84
C LYS A 174 -11.95 -4.78 -6.42
N ASN A 175 -12.66 -5.39 -7.37
CA ASN A 175 -13.41 -6.61 -7.12
C ASN A 175 -13.43 -7.49 -8.39
N GLU A 176 -13.71 -8.77 -8.21
CA GLU A 176 -13.96 -9.73 -9.28
C GLU A 176 -14.88 -10.82 -8.73
N ASP A 177 -15.98 -11.06 -9.43
CA ASP A 177 -16.95 -12.09 -9.13
C ASP A 177 -17.58 -12.67 -10.42
N GLU A 178 -18.65 -13.43 -10.28
CA GLU A 178 -19.36 -14.03 -11.42
C GLU A 178 -19.99 -12.98 -12.34
N SER A 179 -20.36 -11.81 -11.82
CA SER A 179 -20.98 -10.73 -12.60
C SER A 179 -19.96 -10.01 -13.48
N GLY A 180 -18.69 -9.89 -13.03
CA GLY A 180 -17.66 -9.19 -13.79
C GLY A 180 -16.45 -8.75 -12.97
N ILE A 181 -15.82 -7.68 -13.43
CA ILE A 181 -14.68 -7.05 -12.80
C ILE A 181 -14.98 -5.57 -12.56
N ASP A 182 -14.85 -5.14 -11.30
CA ASP A 182 -14.90 -3.73 -10.93
C ASP A 182 -13.47 -3.16 -10.92
N ILE A 183 -13.32 -2.06 -11.63
CA ILE A 183 -12.06 -1.32 -11.68
C ILE A 183 -12.27 0.15 -11.32
N VAL A 184 -11.20 0.78 -10.86
CA VAL A 184 -11.06 2.22 -10.78
C VAL A 184 -10.09 2.66 -11.85
N ASP A 185 -10.50 3.60 -12.70
CA ASP A 185 -9.63 4.17 -13.73
C ASP A 185 -8.62 5.16 -13.15
N LYS A 186 -7.73 5.69 -13.99
CA LYS A 186 -6.68 6.64 -13.58
C LYS A 186 -7.20 7.97 -13.03
N ASP A 187 -8.46 8.31 -13.29
CA ASP A 187 -9.12 9.54 -12.87
C ASP A 187 -10.05 9.33 -11.66
N GLY A 188 -10.12 8.08 -11.13
CA GLY A 188 -10.93 7.72 -9.97
C GLY A 188 -12.35 7.29 -10.32
N GLY A 189 -12.68 7.14 -11.60
CA GLY A 189 -13.97 6.66 -12.08
C GLY A 189 -14.14 5.16 -11.80
N ASN A 190 -15.29 4.78 -11.21
CA ASN A 190 -15.62 3.38 -10.98
C ASN A 190 -16.29 2.81 -12.23
N LEU A 191 -15.77 1.70 -12.74
CA LEU A 191 -16.28 1.01 -13.91
C LEU A 191 -16.54 -0.46 -13.58
N HIS A 192 -17.77 -0.95 -13.85
CA HIS A 192 -18.10 -2.36 -13.84
C HIS A 192 -18.01 -2.92 -15.25
N ILE A 193 -17.19 -3.95 -15.44
CA ILE A 193 -17.03 -4.64 -16.73
C ILE A 193 -17.70 -6.01 -16.63
N PRO A 194 -18.89 -6.18 -17.21
CA PRO A 194 -19.62 -7.44 -17.13
C PRO A 194 -18.83 -8.63 -17.69
N ARG A 195 -18.94 -9.78 -17.05
CA ARG A 195 -18.18 -11.00 -17.40
C ARG A 195 -18.38 -11.39 -18.87
N GLU A 196 -19.59 -11.27 -19.38
CA GLU A 196 -19.90 -11.60 -20.77
C GLU A 196 -19.22 -10.67 -21.80
N LYS A 197 -18.79 -9.47 -21.39
CA LYS A 197 -18.05 -8.54 -22.26
C LYS A 197 -16.55 -8.76 -22.23
N ILE A 198 -16.02 -9.51 -21.27
CA ILE A 198 -14.58 -9.75 -21.11
C ILE A 198 -14.17 -10.89 -22.04
N LYS A 199 -13.20 -10.62 -22.92
CA LYS A 199 -12.53 -11.65 -23.72
C LYS A 199 -11.33 -12.23 -22.97
N LYS A 200 -10.50 -11.35 -22.36
CA LYS A 200 -9.31 -11.71 -21.60
C LYS A 200 -8.92 -10.57 -20.67
N PHE A 201 -8.34 -10.87 -19.52
CA PHE A 201 -7.68 -9.85 -18.70
C PHE A 201 -6.32 -10.33 -18.21
N LYS A 202 -5.46 -9.38 -17.87
CA LYS A 202 -4.12 -9.65 -17.33
C LYS A 202 -3.79 -8.62 -16.25
N ILE A 203 -3.28 -9.10 -15.11
CA ILE A 203 -2.67 -8.24 -14.10
C ILE A 203 -1.30 -7.78 -14.63
N GLN A 204 -1.07 -6.48 -14.55
CA GLN A 204 0.17 -5.85 -14.97
C GLN A 204 1.16 -5.78 -13.80
N LYS A 205 2.46 -5.84 -14.12
CA LYS A 205 3.54 -5.62 -13.16
C LYS A 205 3.97 -4.15 -13.09
N ILE A 206 3.18 -3.25 -13.67
CA ILE A 206 3.47 -1.81 -13.72
C ILE A 206 2.45 -1.09 -12.84
N SER A 207 2.95 -0.22 -11.95
CA SER A 207 2.15 0.64 -11.10
C SER A 207 1.48 1.74 -11.92
N THR A 208 0.29 2.20 -11.48
CA THR A 208 -0.33 3.44 -11.97
C THR A 208 0.33 4.69 -11.39
N MET A 209 1.09 4.56 -10.29
CA MET A 209 1.89 5.65 -9.75
C MET A 209 3.02 5.98 -10.74
N PRO A 210 3.22 7.28 -11.11
CA PRO A 210 4.29 7.67 -12.01
C PRO A 210 5.67 7.28 -11.47
N GLY A 211 6.54 6.73 -12.32
CA GLY A 211 7.90 6.30 -11.94
C GLY A 211 8.99 7.33 -12.24
N ASN A 212 8.62 8.55 -12.62
CA ASN A 212 9.54 9.59 -13.06
C ASN A 212 9.68 10.78 -12.09
N PHE A 213 9.25 10.61 -10.83
CA PHE A 213 9.37 11.68 -9.83
C PHE A 213 10.82 12.10 -9.58
N LYS A 214 11.79 11.18 -9.73
CA LYS A 214 13.22 11.48 -9.63
C LYS A 214 13.71 12.50 -10.68
N ASP A 215 13.00 12.60 -11.81
CA ASP A 215 13.34 13.49 -12.91
C ASP A 215 12.55 14.82 -12.86
N LEU A 216 11.50 14.86 -12.04
CA LEU A 216 10.55 15.98 -11.96
C LEU A 216 10.64 16.77 -10.64
N LEU A 217 11.08 16.15 -9.57
CA LEU A 217 11.16 16.75 -8.24
C LEU A 217 12.61 16.92 -7.81
N GLU A 218 12.87 18.02 -7.12
CA GLU A 218 14.15 18.20 -6.44
C GLU A 218 14.28 17.20 -5.29
N ILE A 219 15.51 16.80 -4.98
CA ILE A 219 15.80 15.88 -3.85
C ILE A 219 15.16 16.40 -2.55
N GLN A 220 15.22 17.73 -2.33
CA GLN A 220 14.64 18.34 -1.15
C GLN A 220 13.12 18.17 -1.09
N ASP A 221 12.39 18.25 -2.22
CA ASP A 221 10.95 18.07 -2.27
C ASP A 221 10.55 16.65 -1.86
N VAL A 222 11.26 15.65 -2.38
CA VAL A 222 11.04 14.25 -1.99
C VAL A 222 11.39 14.02 -0.52
N THR A 223 12.46 14.64 -0.03
CA THR A 223 12.88 14.55 1.37
C THR A 223 11.82 15.13 2.31
N ASP A 224 11.19 16.24 1.94
CA ASP A 224 10.12 16.88 2.70
C ASP A 224 8.83 16.05 2.67
N VAL A 225 8.46 15.49 1.51
CA VAL A 225 7.35 14.53 1.39
C VAL A 225 7.59 13.31 2.26
N LEU A 226 8.82 12.78 2.30
CA LEU A 226 9.17 11.66 3.20
C LEU A 226 9.06 12.06 4.68
N ALA A 227 9.43 13.29 5.05
CA ALA A 227 9.26 13.80 6.41
C ALA A 227 7.76 13.91 6.76
N TYR A 228 6.93 14.41 5.86
CA TYR A 228 5.48 14.44 6.02
C TYR A 228 4.90 13.04 6.18
N LEU A 229 5.17 12.12 5.26
CA LEU A 229 4.70 10.74 5.36
C LEU A 229 5.17 10.04 6.64
N GLY A 230 6.41 10.30 7.06
CA GLY A 230 6.97 9.79 8.31
C GLY A 230 6.27 10.32 9.56
N SER A 231 5.68 11.51 9.50
CA SER A 231 4.92 12.11 10.61
C SER A 231 3.50 11.53 10.76
N LEU A 232 2.99 10.82 9.73
CA LEU A 232 1.68 10.19 9.74
C LEU A 232 1.69 8.91 10.58
N THR A 233 1.49 9.09 11.88
CA THR A 233 1.58 8.01 12.87
C THR A 233 0.22 7.68 13.47
N LEU A 234 0.13 6.52 14.12
CA LEU A 234 -1.01 6.19 14.98
C LEU A 234 -1.15 7.25 16.08
N PRO A 235 -2.38 7.63 16.44
CA PRO A 235 -2.57 8.38 17.68
C PRO A 235 -1.98 7.57 18.83
N ALA A 236 -1.33 8.26 19.78
CA ALA A 236 -0.83 7.62 20.98
C ALA A 236 -1.98 6.83 21.63
N ILE A 237 -1.76 5.53 21.86
CA ILE A 237 -2.72 4.71 22.62
C ILE A 237 -2.71 5.27 24.03
N THR A 238 -3.64 6.15 24.34
CA THR A 238 -3.91 6.52 25.74
C THR A 238 -4.47 5.26 26.39
N ASN A 239 -3.70 4.65 27.28
CA ASN A 239 -4.15 3.56 28.14
C ASN A 239 -5.23 4.12 29.09
N SER A 240 -6.43 4.29 28.61
CA SER A 240 -7.59 4.74 29.37
C SER A 240 -8.71 3.68 29.33
N ASP A 241 -8.34 2.40 29.49
CA ASP A 241 -9.29 1.34 29.85
C ASP A 241 -8.54 0.30 30.70
N ASN A 242 -8.42 0.63 32.00
CA ASN A 242 -8.29 -0.32 33.08
C ASN A 242 -9.65 -0.58 33.67
#